data_a4a42e46047b9e6d993c261d5f945b2a
#
_entry.id   a4a42e46047b9e6d993c261d5f945b2a
#
_cell.length_a   1.000
_cell.length_b   1.000
_cell.length_c   1.000
_cell.angle_alpha   90.00
_cell.angle_beta   90.00
_cell.angle_gamma   90.00
#
_symmetry.space_group_name_H-M   'P 1'
#
loop_
_entity.id
_entity.type
_entity.pdbx_description
1 polymer ?
#
loop_
_entity_poly.entity_id
_entity_poly.type
_entity_poly.pdbx_seq_one_letter_code
_entity_poly.pdbx_strand_id
1 'polypeptide(L)'
;MEKSCNLIINAVTESMLNRVTFRDDKLRRAIGKEVIESYVFDIVKQLDTVTWLSPELEYYKGRDKLLTSDVIAAEDDKVIFYDTKAITPSLKLRKFDAAEIEKDIEIYAEDVIQIYTQIKNYLQNLFQLDKSYSKENIFGIVVVLEDAVISRKKVYDKAYSILQETYELSKEEKKYICSHIKVLPLSSIETMILQNTSLIPELLSHVAEPERWYDYTYSNSTDKNGLISSYAQYERDIKTRIRKYM
;
A
#
# COMPACT_ATOMS: atom_id res chain seq x y z
N MET A 1 2.35 -10.25 -28.26
CA MET A 1 2.38 -8.82 -28.66
C MET A 1 1.76 -7.90 -27.60
N GLU A 2 0.68 -8.27 -26.92
CA GLU A 2 0.07 -7.47 -25.83
C GLU A 2 0.98 -7.21 -24.62
N LYS A 3 1.74 -8.20 -24.17
CA LYS A 3 2.70 -8.03 -23.04
C LYS A 3 3.78 -6.98 -23.33
N SER A 4 4.13 -6.77 -24.59
CA SER A 4 5.14 -5.79 -24.99
C SER A 4 4.63 -4.36 -24.94
N CYS A 5 3.34 -4.13 -25.25
CA CYS A 5 2.73 -2.80 -25.19
C CYS A 5 2.58 -2.31 -23.74
N ASN A 6 2.18 -3.18 -22.84
CA ASN A 6 2.05 -2.82 -21.41
C ASN A 6 3.41 -2.49 -20.78
N LEU A 7 4.46 -3.25 -21.12
CA LEU A 7 5.83 -2.94 -20.70
C LEU A 7 6.31 -1.58 -21.23
N ILE A 8 5.96 -1.22 -22.46
CA ILE A 8 6.33 0.08 -23.05
C ILE A 8 5.55 1.22 -22.38
N ILE A 9 4.25 1.06 -22.16
CA ILE A 9 3.42 2.07 -21.50
C ILE A 9 3.91 2.29 -20.07
N ASN A 10 4.14 1.23 -19.33
CA ASN A 10 4.68 1.33 -17.97
C ASN A 10 6.07 1.97 -17.97
N ALA A 11 6.97 1.56 -18.87
CA ALA A 11 8.31 2.16 -18.98
C ALA A 11 8.26 3.65 -19.37
N VAL A 12 7.29 4.08 -20.17
CA VAL A 12 7.13 5.49 -20.56
C VAL A 12 6.54 6.30 -19.40
N THR A 13 5.49 5.82 -18.74
CA THR A 13 4.88 6.49 -17.60
C THR A 13 5.84 6.56 -16.41
N GLU A 14 6.54 5.50 -16.10
CA GLU A 14 7.58 5.47 -15.07
C GLU A 14 8.76 6.40 -15.41
N SER A 15 9.22 6.39 -16.66
CA SER A 15 10.30 7.25 -17.10
C SER A 15 9.89 8.73 -17.05
N MET A 16 8.64 9.09 -17.34
CA MET A 16 8.12 10.44 -17.18
C MET A 16 8.00 10.82 -15.70
N LEU A 17 7.41 9.98 -14.86
CA LEU A 17 7.33 10.22 -13.42
C LEU A 17 8.74 10.36 -12.81
N ASN A 18 9.65 9.46 -13.12
CA ASN A 18 11.03 9.51 -12.65
C ASN A 18 11.75 10.77 -13.13
N ARG A 19 11.57 11.21 -14.38
CA ARG A 19 12.21 12.44 -14.89
C ARG A 19 11.66 13.70 -14.24
N VAL A 20 10.36 13.75 -13.99
CA VAL A 20 9.70 14.89 -13.34
C VAL A 20 10.07 14.94 -11.87
N THR A 21 10.10 13.80 -11.18
CA THR A 21 10.33 13.71 -9.73
C THR A 21 11.80 13.65 -9.33
N PHE A 22 12.71 13.27 -10.24
CA PHE A 22 14.14 13.11 -9.93
C PHE A 22 14.86 14.44 -9.61
N ARG A 23 14.28 15.57 -10.02
CA ARG A 23 14.89 16.91 -9.87
C ARG A 23 14.27 17.77 -8.78
N ASP A 24 13.12 17.40 -8.23
CA ASP A 24 12.40 18.22 -7.25
C ASP A 24 11.67 17.36 -6.22
N ASP A 25 12.28 17.24 -5.05
CA ASP A 25 11.69 16.53 -3.90
C ASP A 25 10.36 17.13 -3.44
N LYS A 26 10.14 18.44 -3.64
CA LYS A 26 8.87 19.10 -3.29
C LYS A 26 7.76 18.66 -4.24
N LEU A 27 8.08 18.60 -5.54
CA LEU A 27 7.11 18.13 -6.53
C LEU A 27 6.78 16.64 -6.32
N ARG A 28 7.77 15.82 -5.98
CA ARG A 28 7.57 14.41 -5.64
C ARG A 28 6.64 14.25 -4.44
N ARG A 29 6.85 15.02 -3.38
CA ARG A 29 5.99 15.00 -2.19
C ARG A 29 4.58 15.50 -2.51
N ALA A 30 4.45 16.55 -3.33
CA ALA A 30 3.16 17.07 -3.75
C ALA A 30 2.38 16.04 -4.59
N ILE A 31 3.03 15.36 -5.54
CA ILE A 31 2.42 14.28 -6.32
C ILE A 31 2.02 13.11 -5.41
N GLY A 32 2.87 12.71 -4.47
CA GLY A 32 2.55 11.70 -3.48
C GLY A 32 1.28 12.04 -2.73
N LYS A 33 1.27 13.21 -2.10
CA LYS A 33 0.17 13.66 -1.25
C LYS A 33 -1.11 13.96 -2.04
N GLU A 34 -1.05 14.78 -3.07
CA GLU A 34 -2.25 15.28 -3.74
C GLU A 34 -2.82 14.33 -4.79
N VAL A 35 -1.99 13.43 -5.33
CA VAL A 35 -2.44 12.51 -6.38
C VAL A 35 -2.64 11.10 -5.84
N ILE A 36 -1.63 10.52 -5.17
CA ILE A 36 -1.67 9.10 -4.80
C ILE A 36 -2.57 8.87 -3.59
N GLU A 37 -2.44 9.68 -2.54
CA GLU A 37 -3.29 9.58 -1.35
C GLU A 37 -4.76 9.81 -1.71
N SER A 38 -5.04 10.88 -2.48
CA SER A 38 -6.40 11.16 -2.97
C SER A 38 -6.94 10.02 -3.85
N TYR A 39 -6.11 9.46 -4.70
CA TYR A 39 -6.50 8.35 -5.56
C TYR A 39 -6.83 7.10 -4.74
N VAL A 40 -6.00 6.72 -3.76
CA VAL A 40 -6.29 5.58 -2.88
C VAL A 40 -7.58 5.81 -2.09
N PHE A 41 -7.80 7.03 -1.58
CA PHE A 41 -9.05 7.39 -0.91
C PHE A 41 -10.26 7.19 -1.84
N ASP A 42 -10.18 7.70 -3.07
CA ASP A 42 -11.29 7.64 -4.04
C ASP A 42 -11.60 6.21 -4.49
N ILE A 43 -10.58 5.35 -4.67
CA ILE A 43 -10.81 3.97 -5.06
C ILE A 43 -11.35 3.13 -3.89
N VAL A 44 -10.84 3.31 -2.67
CA VAL A 44 -11.34 2.61 -1.47
C VAL A 44 -12.79 2.99 -1.19
N LYS A 45 -13.17 4.25 -1.43
CA LYS A 45 -14.55 4.73 -1.31
C LYS A 45 -15.54 4.01 -2.23
N GLN A 46 -15.06 3.39 -3.31
CA GLN A 46 -15.92 2.68 -4.27
C GLN A 46 -16.32 1.28 -3.80
N LEU A 47 -15.70 0.75 -2.74
CA LEU A 47 -16.08 -0.55 -2.18
C LEU A 47 -17.43 -0.45 -1.44
N ASP A 48 -18.39 -1.26 -1.83
CA ASP A 48 -19.70 -1.33 -1.18
C ASP A 48 -19.62 -1.83 0.27
N THR A 49 -18.55 -2.51 0.64
CA THR A 49 -18.30 -3.04 1.99
C THR A 49 -17.79 -1.99 2.97
N VAL A 50 -17.32 -0.85 2.50
CA VAL A 50 -16.80 0.22 3.35
C VAL A 50 -17.95 0.96 4.04
N THR A 51 -18.02 0.82 5.36
CA THR A 51 -19.06 1.43 6.20
C THR A 51 -18.65 2.81 6.74
N TRP A 52 -17.36 3.05 6.85
CA TRP A 52 -16.80 4.33 7.26
C TRP A 52 -15.44 4.56 6.58
N LEU A 53 -15.16 5.80 6.20
CA LEU A 53 -13.93 6.20 5.52
C LEU A 53 -13.48 7.57 6.04
N SER A 54 -12.21 7.68 6.36
CA SER A 54 -11.59 8.94 6.79
C SER A 54 -10.28 9.17 6.04
N PRO A 55 -9.99 10.42 5.65
CA PRO A 55 -8.63 10.82 5.31
C PRO A 55 -7.76 10.89 6.56
N GLU A 56 -6.50 11.27 6.39
CA GLU A 56 -5.54 11.52 7.45
C GLU A 56 -6.13 12.37 8.58
N LEU A 57 -5.98 11.91 9.83
CA LEU A 57 -6.44 12.60 11.03
C LEU A 57 -5.25 13.16 11.82
N GLU A 58 -5.42 14.37 12.35
CA GLU A 58 -4.44 14.96 13.25
C GLU A 58 -4.71 14.54 14.70
N TYR A 59 -3.66 14.19 15.44
CA TYR A 59 -3.75 13.90 16.86
C TYR A 59 -2.49 14.36 17.61
N TYR A 60 -2.52 14.31 18.93
CA TYR A 60 -1.42 14.79 19.76
C TYR A 60 -0.91 13.70 20.70
N LYS A 61 0.42 13.61 20.82
CA LYS A 61 1.10 12.80 21.82
C LYS A 61 1.96 13.74 22.67
N GLY A 62 1.43 14.12 23.82
CA GLY A 62 2.03 15.18 24.60
C GLY A 62 1.95 16.53 23.88
N ARG A 63 3.09 17.08 23.46
CA ARG A 63 3.17 18.34 22.70
C ARG A 63 3.35 18.11 21.19
N ASP A 64 3.61 16.89 20.78
CA ASP A 64 3.91 16.57 19.40
C ASP A 64 2.61 16.36 18.63
N LYS A 65 2.45 17.10 17.54
CA LYS A 65 1.39 16.91 16.56
C LYS A 65 1.79 15.76 15.66
N LEU A 66 0.93 14.76 15.58
CA LEU A 66 1.11 13.57 14.77
C LEU A 66 -0.06 13.42 13.78
N LEU A 67 0.16 12.61 12.78
CA LEU A 67 -0.82 12.29 11.75
C LEU A 67 -1.06 10.77 11.75
N THR A 68 -2.27 10.37 11.39
CA THR A 68 -2.59 8.96 11.15
C THR A 68 -2.12 8.54 9.75
N SER A 69 -2.50 7.34 9.33
CA SER A 69 -2.37 6.90 7.93
C SER A 69 -3.18 7.79 7.01
N ASP A 70 -2.78 7.85 5.74
CA ASP A 70 -3.37 8.70 4.71
C ASP A 70 -4.87 8.41 4.49
N VAL A 71 -5.25 7.12 4.59
CA VAL A 71 -6.64 6.68 4.48
C VAL A 71 -6.92 5.64 5.57
N ILE A 72 -8.08 5.77 6.21
CA ILE A 72 -8.56 4.78 7.17
C ILE A 72 -9.95 4.35 6.73
N ALA A 73 -10.14 3.06 6.49
CA ALA A 73 -11.41 2.49 6.05
C ALA A 73 -11.90 1.41 7.01
N ALA A 74 -13.17 1.47 7.37
CA ALA A 74 -13.82 0.44 8.17
C ALA A 74 -14.76 -0.40 7.31
N GLU A 75 -14.68 -1.70 7.50
CA GLU A 75 -15.57 -2.71 6.92
C GLU A 75 -16.09 -3.58 8.05
N ASP A 76 -17.38 -3.46 8.37
CA ASP A 76 -18.03 -4.14 9.52
C ASP A 76 -17.28 -3.87 10.85
N ASP A 77 -16.78 -4.92 11.50
CA ASP A 77 -16.05 -4.87 12.76
C ASP A 77 -14.53 -4.70 12.60
N LYS A 78 -14.05 -4.49 11.39
CA LYS A 78 -12.63 -4.38 11.04
C LYS A 78 -12.28 -3.01 10.50
N VAL A 79 -11.03 -2.62 10.68
CA VAL A 79 -10.49 -1.36 10.16
C VAL A 79 -9.13 -1.56 9.51
N ILE A 80 -8.90 -0.89 8.40
CA ILE A 80 -7.66 -0.92 7.64
C ILE A 80 -7.06 0.49 7.61
N PHE A 81 -5.80 0.59 8.00
CA PHE A 81 -4.98 1.78 7.88
C PHE A 81 -4.16 1.68 6.60
N TYR A 82 -4.39 2.56 5.63
CA TYR A 82 -3.64 2.64 4.38
C TYR A 82 -2.64 3.79 4.47
N ASP A 83 -1.37 3.50 4.27
CA ASP A 83 -0.30 4.50 4.21
C ASP A 83 0.35 4.42 2.82
N THR A 84 0.28 5.49 2.07
CA THR A 84 0.68 5.50 0.65
C THR A 84 2.12 5.98 0.50
N LYS A 85 2.87 5.29 -0.33
CA LYS A 85 4.27 5.61 -0.58
C LYS A 85 4.52 5.77 -2.07
N ALA A 86 4.93 6.97 -2.47
CA ALA A 86 5.34 7.26 -3.84
C ALA A 86 6.72 6.64 -4.15
N ILE A 87 6.87 5.32 -3.87
CA ILE A 87 8.12 4.59 -4.06
C ILE A 87 8.00 3.78 -5.34
N THR A 88 8.99 3.96 -6.21
CA THR A 88 9.21 3.13 -7.40
C THR A 88 10.61 2.52 -7.32
N PRO A 89 10.77 1.23 -7.68
CA PRO A 89 12.08 0.57 -7.65
C PRO A 89 13.10 1.31 -8.51
N SER A 90 14.28 1.59 -7.96
CA SER A 90 15.36 2.23 -8.70
C SER A 90 15.86 1.31 -9.85
N LEU A 91 16.50 1.90 -10.86
CA LEU A 91 17.13 1.11 -11.93
C LEU A 91 18.19 0.15 -11.41
N LYS A 92 18.89 0.51 -10.31
CA LYS A 92 19.88 -0.36 -9.67
C LYS A 92 19.19 -1.54 -8.96
N LEU A 93 18.07 -1.30 -8.28
CA LEU A 93 17.27 -2.37 -7.68
C LEU A 93 16.78 -3.35 -8.74
N ARG A 94 16.28 -2.84 -9.87
CA ARG A 94 15.87 -3.68 -11.03
C ARG A 94 17.01 -4.49 -11.63
N LYS A 95 18.26 -4.11 -11.39
CA LYS A 95 19.48 -4.87 -11.76
C LYS A 95 20.00 -5.76 -10.63
N PHE A 96 19.21 -5.91 -9.55
CA PHE A 96 19.56 -6.73 -8.39
C PHE A 96 20.86 -6.27 -7.69
N ASP A 97 21.10 -4.97 -7.63
CA ASP A 97 22.20 -4.42 -6.85
C ASP A 97 21.95 -4.69 -5.35
N ALA A 98 22.88 -5.39 -4.70
CA ALA A 98 22.71 -5.85 -3.32
C ALA A 98 22.60 -4.69 -2.32
N ALA A 99 23.32 -3.59 -2.53
CA ALA A 99 23.28 -2.44 -1.64
C ALA A 99 21.94 -1.70 -1.76
N GLU A 100 21.40 -1.58 -2.97
CA GLU A 100 20.06 -1.00 -3.19
C GLU A 100 18.95 -1.89 -2.64
N ILE A 101 19.08 -3.24 -2.73
CA ILE A 101 18.14 -4.18 -2.13
C ILE A 101 18.07 -3.98 -0.61
N GLU A 102 19.21 -3.91 0.08
CA GLU A 102 19.24 -3.71 1.54
C GLU A 102 18.67 -2.35 1.92
N LYS A 103 18.97 -1.30 1.17
CA LYS A 103 18.40 0.03 1.37
C LYS A 103 16.87 0.05 1.22
N ASP A 104 16.34 -0.60 0.19
CA ASP A 104 14.89 -0.66 -0.01
C ASP A 104 14.21 -1.51 1.06
N ILE A 105 14.84 -2.60 1.51
CA ILE A 105 14.35 -3.37 2.67
C ILE A 105 14.23 -2.47 3.90
N GLU A 106 15.19 -1.59 4.13
CA GLU A 106 15.18 -0.64 5.26
C GLU A 106 14.03 0.37 5.13
N ILE A 107 13.85 0.97 3.95
CA ILE A 107 12.75 1.90 3.66
C ILE A 107 11.37 1.24 3.90
N TYR A 108 11.14 0.06 3.34
CA TYR A 108 9.88 -0.65 3.56
C TYR A 108 9.68 -1.11 5.01
N ALA A 109 10.76 -1.41 5.72
CA ALA A 109 10.70 -1.73 7.14
C ALA A 109 10.26 -0.50 7.97
N GLU A 110 10.78 0.69 7.65
CA GLU A 110 10.36 1.95 8.28
C GLU A 110 8.87 2.23 8.03
N ASP A 111 8.37 1.98 6.83
CA ASP A 111 6.94 2.14 6.49
C ASP A 111 6.05 1.17 7.29
N VAL A 112 6.45 -0.09 7.45
CA VAL A 112 5.77 -1.06 8.31
C VAL A 112 5.77 -0.60 9.78
N ILE A 113 6.89 -0.06 10.27
CA ILE A 113 7.03 0.50 11.62
C ILE A 113 6.11 1.69 11.81
N GLN A 114 5.99 2.55 10.81
CA GLN A 114 5.09 3.71 10.85
C GLN A 114 3.65 3.27 11.09
N ILE A 115 3.12 2.35 10.29
CA ILE A 115 1.75 1.81 10.47
C ILE A 115 1.60 1.14 11.83
N TYR A 116 2.55 0.28 12.23
CA TYR A 116 2.50 -0.37 13.53
C TYR A 116 2.43 0.65 14.68
N THR A 117 3.20 1.73 14.58
CA THR A 117 3.20 2.80 15.58
C THR A 117 1.85 3.53 15.63
N GLN A 118 1.22 3.77 14.49
CA GLN A 118 -0.11 4.37 14.43
C GLN A 118 -1.17 3.46 15.05
N ILE A 119 -1.16 2.16 14.73
CA ILE A 119 -2.04 1.18 15.36
C ILE A 119 -1.84 1.17 16.89
N LYS A 120 -0.58 1.20 17.35
CA LYS A 120 -0.25 1.23 18.77
C LYS A 120 -0.76 2.51 19.45
N ASN A 121 -0.63 3.67 18.77
CA ASN A 121 -1.15 4.94 19.26
C ASN A 121 -2.68 4.93 19.37
N TYR A 122 -3.38 4.34 18.39
CA TYR A 122 -4.82 4.12 18.46
C TYR A 122 -5.20 3.26 19.66
N LEU A 123 -4.55 2.11 19.86
CA LEU A 123 -4.80 1.22 21.00
C LEU A 123 -4.49 1.87 22.35
N GLN A 124 -3.67 2.91 22.36
CA GLN A 124 -3.40 3.77 23.55
C GLN A 124 -4.42 4.91 23.69
N ASN A 125 -5.49 4.96 22.88
CA ASN A 125 -6.52 5.99 22.85
C ASN A 125 -5.98 7.41 22.59
N LEU A 126 -4.91 7.55 21.78
CA LEU A 126 -4.39 8.88 21.41
C LEU A 126 -5.25 9.55 20.34
N PHE A 127 -6.03 8.82 19.60
CA PHE A 127 -7.05 9.30 18.68
C PHE A 127 -8.23 8.32 18.61
N GLN A 128 -9.34 8.77 18.04
CA GLN A 128 -10.58 8.00 17.97
C GLN A 128 -10.98 7.81 16.51
N LEU A 129 -11.63 6.68 16.25
CA LEU A 129 -12.29 6.37 14.98
C LEU A 129 -13.81 6.43 15.18
N ASP A 130 -14.59 6.00 14.18
CA ASP A 130 -16.05 5.93 14.25
C ASP A 130 -16.56 5.06 15.42
N LYS A 131 -15.81 4.01 15.73
CA LYS A 131 -16.06 3.11 16.86
C LYS A 131 -14.75 2.50 17.37
N SER A 132 -14.83 1.72 18.44
CA SER A 132 -13.67 1.00 18.98
C SER A 132 -13.48 -0.33 18.27
N TYR A 133 -12.23 -0.61 17.88
CA TYR A 133 -11.80 -1.85 17.25
C TYR A 133 -10.82 -2.60 18.16
N SER A 134 -11.00 -3.92 18.28
CA SER A 134 -10.03 -4.78 18.97
C SER A 134 -8.77 -4.94 18.12
N LYS A 135 -7.64 -5.23 18.76
CA LYS A 135 -6.34 -5.34 18.09
C LYS A 135 -6.39 -6.33 16.90
N GLU A 136 -7.11 -7.45 17.07
CA GLU A 136 -7.23 -8.51 16.06
C GLU A 136 -8.02 -8.07 14.81
N ASN A 137 -8.78 -6.99 14.94
CA ASN A 137 -9.62 -6.44 13.87
C ASN A 137 -8.98 -5.21 13.21
N ILE A 138 -7.72 -4.91 13.51
CA ILE A 138 -7.01 -3.77 12.94
C ILE A 138 -5.94 -4.28 11.99
N PHE A 139 -5.97 -3.80 10.75
CA PHE A 139 -5.01 -4.11 9.69
C PHE A 139 -4.29 -2.85 9.24
N GLY A 140 -3.12 -3.04 8.66
CA GLY A 140 -2.35 -1.97 8.05
C GLY A 140 -1.87 -2.37 6.65
N ILE A 141 -1.92 -1.43 5.71
CA ILE A 141 -1.44 -1.64 4.34
C ILE A 141 -0.53 -0.48 3.96
N VAL A 142 0.74 -0.78 3.74
CA VAL A 142 1.66 0.11 3.03
C VAL A 142 1.38 -0.04 1.54
N VAL A 143 0.82 1.00 0.94
CA VAL A 143 0.52 1.03 -0.49
C VAL A 143 1.71 1.62 -1.24
N VAL A 144 2.38 0.82 -2.05
CA VAL A 144 3.50 1.26 -2.89
C VAL A 144 3.06 1.38 -4.35
N LEU A 145 3.63 2.32 -5.10
CA LEU A 145 3.25 2.51 -6.50
C LEU A 145 3.55 1.28 -7.36
N GLU A 146 4.68 0.67 -7.14
CA GLU A 146 5.16 -0.48 -7.90
C GLU A 146 5.76 -1.51 -6.97
N ASP A 147 5.56 -2.78 -7.27
CA ASP A 147 6.16 -3.86 -6.49
C ASP A 147 7.67 -3.94 -6.74
N ALA A 148 8.41 -3.91 -5.64
CA ALA A 148 9.84 -4.15 -5.67
C ALA A 148 10.11 -5.65 -5.48
N VAL A 149 11.03 -6.20 -6.26
CA VAL A 149 11.48 -7.60 -6.13
C VAL A 149 12.41 -7.71 -4.92
N ILE A 150 11.84 -7.58 -3.72
CA ILE A 150 12.55 -7.72 -2.45
C ILE A 150 11.84 -8.77 -1.57
N SER A 151 12.61 -9.43 -0.72
CA SER A 151 12.06 -10.42 0.20
C SER A 151 11.21 -9.74 1.28
N ARG A 152 9.90 -9.93 1.26
CA ARG A 152 8.98 -9.42 2.29
C ARG A 152 9.37 -9.93 3.69
N LYS A 153 9.81 -11.18 3.79
CA LYS A 153 10.32 -11.72 5.06
C LYS A 153 11.45 -10.86 5.62
N LYS A 154 12.42 -10.47 4.80
CA LYS A 154 13.52 -9.58 5.25
C LYS A 154 13.02 -8.22 5.70
N VAL A 155 12.00 -7.66 5.04
CA VAL A 155 11.36 -6.39 5.45
C VAL A 155 10.79 -6.52 6.86
N TYR A 156 10.00 -7.56 7.14
CA TYR A 156 9.43 -7.77 8.48
C TYR A 156 10.47 -8.10 9.53
N ASP A 157 11.49 -8.90 9.19
CA ASP A 157 12.59 -9.20 10.12
C ASP A 157 13.38 -7.92 10.47
N LYS A 158 13.62 -7.04 9.50
CA LYS A 158 14.27 -5.73 9.71
C LYS A 158 13.39 -4.80 10.55
N ALA A 159 12.09 -4.68 10.23
CA ALA A 159 11.14 -3.89 11.00
C ALA A 159 11.08 -4.34 12.47
N TYR A 160 11.02 -5.65 12.68
CA TYR A 160 11.03 -6.21 14.03
C TYR A 160 12.34 -5.90 14.77
N SER A 161 13.49 -6.04 14.10
CA SER A 161 14.81 -5.73 14.69
C SER A 161 14.88 -4.27 15.15
N ILE A 162 14.45 -3.32 14.31
CA ILE A 162 14.45 -1.88 14.63
C ILE A 162 13.49 -1.60 15.81
N LEU A 163 12.28 -2.16 15.76
CA LEU A 163 11.31 -1.98 16.85
C LEU A 163 11.79 -2.57 18.17
N GLN A 164 12.54 -3.67 18.14
CA GLN A 164 13.07 -4.32 19.33
C GLN A 164 14.16 -3.49 20.02
N GLU A 165 14.86 -2.62 19.29
CA GLU A 165 15.82 -1.65 19.87
C GLU A 165 15.10 -0.57 20.72
N THR A 166 13.85 -0.26 20.36
CA THR A 166 13.06 0.81 21.00
C THR A 166 12.04 0.26 22.01
N TYR A 167 11.53 -0.94 21.77
CA TYR A 167 10.47 -1.58 22.54
C TYR A 167 10.84 -3.04 22.83
N GLU A 168 10.53 -3.51 24.03
CA GLU A 168 10.56 -4.95 24.34
C GLU A 168 9.36 -5.64 23.67
N LEU A 169 9.53 -6.05 22.41
CA LEU A 169 8.47 -6.72 21.66
C LEU A 169 8.39 -8.21 21.99
N SER A 170 7.19 -8.69 22.25
CA SER A 170 6.92 -10.12 22.41
C SER A 170 6.91 -10.85 21.06
N LYS A 171 6.96 -12.19 21.12
CA LYS A 171 6.80 -13.02 19.90
C LYS A 171 5.42 -12.87 19.27
N GLU A 172 4.40 -12.63 20.09
CA GLU A 172 3.02 -12.37 19.67
C GLU A 172 2.95 -11.06 18.87
N GLU A 173 3.68 -10.03 19.28
CA GLU A 173 3.74 -8.77 18.53
C GLU A 173 4.46 -8.94 17.21
N LYS A 174 5.55 -9.71 17.15
CA LYS A 174 6.18 -10.07 15.87
C LYS A 174 5.18 -10.75 14.95
N LYS A 175 4.44 -11.74 15.46
CA LYS A 175 3.42 -12.44 14.70
C LYS A 175 2.34 -11.48 14.20
N TYR A 176 1.89 -10.56 15.07
CA TYR A 176 0.89 -9.55 14.72
C TYR A 176 1.38 -8.66 13.57
N ILE A 177 2.58 -8.10 13.66
CA ILE A 177 3.15 -7.25 12.60
C ILE A 177 3.17 -8.02 11.26
N CYS A 178 3.66 -9.26 11.25
CA CYS A 178 3.73 -10.06 10.05
C CYS A 178 2.36 -10.44 9.46
N SER A 179 1.35 -10.62 10.31
CA SER A 179 0.03 -11.10 9.89
C SER A 179 -0.95 -9.98 9.57
N HIS A 180 -0.86 -8.82 10.21
CA HIS A 180 -1.84 -7.73 10.11
C HIS A 180 -1.34 -6.52 9.31
N ILE A 181 -0.02 -6.38 9.10
CA ILE A 181 0.52 -5.28 8.31
C ILE A 181 1.09 -5.84 7.01
N LYS A 182 0.67 -5.28 5.87
CA LYS A 182 1.05 -5.75 4.54
C LYS A 182 1.63 -4.62 3.71
N VAL A 183 2.55 -4.98 2.82
CA VAL A 183 3.07 -4.08 1.78
C VAL A 183 2.50 -4.57 0.46
N LEU A 184 1.63 -3.80 -0.16
CA LEU A 184 0.96 -4.14 -1.41
C LEU A 184 1.20 -3.08 -2.47
N PRO A 185 1.41 -3.47 -3.74
CA PRO A 185 1.43 -2.51 -4.82
C PRO A 185 0.03 -1.94 -5.08
N LEU A 186 -0.04 -0.70 -5.52
CA LEU A 186 -1.29 -0.02 -5.86
C LEU A 186 -2.15 -0.84 -6.83
N SER A 187 -1.53 -1.49 -7.80
CA SER A 187 -2.22 -2.36 -8.77
C SER A 187 -2.98 -3.53 -8.12
N SER A 188 -2.51 -4.04 -6.97
CA SER A 188 -3.24 -5.06 -6.21
C SER A 188 -4.51 -4.48 -5.58
N ILE A 189 -4.41 -3.29 -5.00
CA ILE A 189 -5.55 -2.58 -4.42
C ILE A 189 -6.58 -2.26 -5.53
N GLU A 190 -6.14 -1.69 -6.65
CA GLU A 190 -7.00 -1.41 -7.80
C GLU A 190 -7.75 -2.66 -8.29
N THR A 191 -7.05 -3.78 -8.40
CA THR A 191 -7.63 -5.03 -8.88
C THR A 191 -8.74 -5.54 -7.95
N MET A 192 -8.52 -5.51 -6.65
CA MET A 192 -9.50 -5.93 -5.65
C MET A 192 -10.72 -5.03 -5.65
N ILE A 193 -10.51 -3.72 -5.74
CA ILE A 193 -11.60 -2.74 -5.80
C ILE A 193 -12.40 -2.86 -7.09
N LEU A 194 -11.74 -3.04 -8.24
CA LEU A 194 -12.42 -3.27 -9.52
C LEU A 194 -13.30 -4.52 -9.52
N GLN A 195 -12.96 -5.51 -8.72
CA GLN A 195 -13.76 -6.71 -8.52
C GLN A 195 -14.83 -6.53 -7.44
N ASN A 196 -14.92 -5.35 -6.82
CA ASN A 196 -15.73 -5.06 -5.64
C ASN A 196 -15.55 -6.12 -4.54
N THR A 197 -14.30 -6.54 -4.35
CA THR A 197 -13.94 -7.59 -3.40
C THR A 197 -13.30 -6.94 -2.19
N SER A 198 -13.86 -7.16 -1.00
CA SER A 198 -13.25 -6.73 0.25
C SER A 198 -11.85 -7.34 0.42
N LEU A 199 -10.91 -6.51 0.91
CA LEU A 199 -9.58 -6.97 1.29
C LEU A 199 -9.59 -7.85 2.55
N ILE A 200 -10.60 -7.70 3.38
CA ILE A 200 -10.67 -8.34 4.70
C ILE A 200 -10.59 -9.87 4.64
N PRO A 201 -11.37 -10.59 3.78
CA PRO A 201 -11.25 -12.04 3.70
C PRO A 201 -9.85 -12.50 3.34
N GLU A 202 -9.19 -11.80 2.43
CA GLU A 202 -7.82 -12.09 2.03
C GLU A 202 -6.84 -11.84 3.18
N LEU A 203 -6.95 -10.69 3.85
CA LEU A 203 -6.15 -10.37 5.03
C LEU A 203 -6.31 -11.42 6.12
N LEU A 204 -7.54 -11.86 6.41
CA LEU A 204 -7.82 -12.88 7.40
C LEU A 204 -7.26 -14.26 7.01
N SER A 205 -7.34 -14.65 5.75
CA SER A 205 -6.79 -15.94 5.28
C SER A 205 -5.29 -16.02 5.52
N HIS A 206 -4.59 -14.91 5.48
CA HIS A 206 -3.15 -14.81 5.68
C HIS A 206 -2.72 -14.57 7.15
N VAL A 207 -3.64 -14.25 8.05
CA VAL A 207 -3.36 -14.23 9.49
C VAL A 207 -2.91 -15.61 9.97
N ALA A 208 -3.51 -16.68 9.40
CA ALA A 208 -3.14 -18.06 9.71
C ALA A 208 -1.80 -18.50 9.08
N GLU A 209 -1.47 -17.98 7.91
CA GLU A 209 -0.29 -18.34 7.12
C GLU A 209 0.46 -17.10 6.60
N PRO A 210 1.16 -16.33 7.47
CA PRO A 210 1.81 -15.09 7.08
C PRO A 210 2.83 -15.24 5.94
N GLU A 211 3.42 -16.44 5.81
CA GLU A 211 4.44 -16.71 4.80
C GLU A 211 3.90 -16.71 3.37
N ARG A 212 2.61 -16.97 3.17
CA ARG A 212 1.97 -16.92 1.84
C ARG A 212 1.99 -15.52 1.22
N TRP A 213 2.09 -14.47 2.03
CA TRP A 213 2.14 -13.09 1.53
C TRP A 213 3.49 -12.68 0.97
N TYR A 214 4.54 -13.43 1.24
CA TYR A 214 5.87 -13.08 0.74
C TYR A 214 5.97 -13.18 -0.77
N ASP A 215 5.15 -14.07 -1.37
CA ASP A 215 5.13 -14.33 -2.80
C ASP A 215 3.79 -14.01 -3.47
N TYR A 216 2.92 -13.26 -2.75
CA TYR A 216 1.60 -12.94 -3.26
C TYR A 216 1.69 -11.98 -4.44
N THR A 217 1.60 -12.53 -5.62
CA THR A 217 1.23 -11.80 -6.82
C THR A 217 -0.22 -12.12 -7.12
N TYR A 218 -1.06 -11.10 -7.29
CA TYR A 218 -2.49 -11.25 -7.60
C TYR A 218 -2.74 -11.88 -8.98
N SER A 219 -1.85 -12.77 -9.40
CA SER A 219 -1.92 -13.49 -10.69
C SER A 219 -3.00 -14.57 -10.73
N ASN A 220 -3.62 -14.90 -9.60
CA ASN A 220 -4.55 -16.03 -9.47
C ASN A 220 -6.03 -15.62 -9.58
N SER A 221 -6.35 -14.37 -9.91
CA SER A 221 -7.74 -14.07 -10.23
C SER A 221 -8.11 -14.79 -11.53
N THR A 222 -8.85 -15.85 -11.39
CA THR A 222 -9.41 -16.63 -12.52
C THR A 222 -10.43 -15.83 -13.32
N ASP A 223 -10.84 -14.67 -12.83
CA ASP A 223 -11.76 -13.80 -13.53
C ASP A 223 -10.99 -12.76 -14.36
N LYS A 224 -10.52 -13.23 -15.51
CA LYS A 224 -9.88 -12.40 -16.53
C LYS A 224 -10.80 -11.31 -17.11
N ASN A 225 -12.09 -11.38 -16.83
CA ASN A 225 -13.09 -10.50 -17.45
C ASN A 225 -13.14 -9.11 -16.78
N GLY A 226 -12.91 -9.00 -15.47
CA GLY A 226 -12.93 -7.72 -14.76
C GLY A 226 -11.79 -6.78 -15.18
N LEU A 227 -10.57 -7.28 -15.19
CA LEU A 227 -9.38 -6.52 -15.64
C LEU A 227 -9.45 -6.16 -17.12
N ILE A 228 -9.92 -7.09 -17.96
CA ILE A 228 -10.08 -6.86 -19.41
C ILE A 228 -11.16 -5.83 -19.69
N SER A 229 -12.24 -5.79 -18.92
CA SER A 229 -13.33 -4.82 -19.15
C SER A 229 -12.93 -3.39 -18.77
N SER A 230 -12.22 -3.18 -17.68
CA SER A 230 -11.75 -1.85 -17.27
C SER A 230 -10.57 -1.37 -18.13
N TYR A 231 -9.64 -2.25 -18.49
CA TYR A 231 -8.59 -1.96 -19.46
C TYR A 231 -9.17 -1.69 -20.85
N ALA A 232 -10.16 -2.45 -21.29
CA ALA A 232 -10.84 -2.23 -22.57
C ALA A 232 -11.63 -0.91 -22.60
N GLN A 233 -12.17 -0.46 -21.46
CA GLN A 233 -12.79 0.85 -21.32
C GLN A 233 -11.74 1.96 -21.43
N TYR A 234 -10.68 1.86 -20.66
CA TYR A 234 -9.56 2.80 -20.66
C TYR A 234 -8.85 2.86 -22.03
N GLU A 235 -8.63 1.72 -22.68
CA GLU A 235 -8.08 1.64 -24.03
C GLU A 235 -8.99 2.28 -25.07
N ARG A 236 -10.32 2.11 -24.96
CA ARG A 236 -11.31 2.80 -25.82
C ARG A 236 -11.28 4.30 -25.64
N ASP A 237 -11.19 4.76 -24.38
CA ASP A 237 -11.13 6.18 -24.04
C ASP A 237 -9.84 6.83 -24.54
N ILE A 238 -8.70 6.17 -24.40
CA ILE A 238 -7.42 6.63 -24.96
C ILE A 238 -7.47 6.63 -26.49
N LYS A 239 -7.93 5.56 -27.12
CA LYS A 239 -8.07 5.49 -28.59
C LYS A 239 -8.99 6.58 -29.13
N THR A 240 -10.06 6.89 -28.40
CA THR A 240 -10.98 7.97 -28.76
C THR A 240 -10.34 9.35 -28.64
N ARG A 241 -9.52 9.57 -27.61
CA ARG A 241 -8.78 10.82 -27.40
C ARG A 241 -7.66 10.99 -28.44
N ILE A 242 -6.90 9.95 -28.73
CA ILE A 242 -5.81 9.99 -29.70
C ILE A 242 -6.32 10.20 -31.12
N ARG A 243 -7.48 9.62 -31.48
CA ARG A 243 -8.11 9.84 -32.80
C ARG A 243 -8.48 11.30 -33.10
N LYS A 244 -8.58 12.15 -32.08
CA LYS A 244 -8.79 13.60 -32.28
C LYS A 244 -7.54 14.34 -32.71
N TYR A 245 -6.37 13.72 -32.63
CA TYR A 245 -5.07 14.31 -32.97
C TYR A 245 -4.40 13.62 -34.16
N MET A 246 -5.01 12.57 -34.71
CA MET A 246 -4.63 11.90 -35.95
C MET A 246 -5.56 12.34 -37.08
#